data_28998db041e33b2183603a917457277b
#
_entry.id   28998db041e33b2183603a917457277b
#
_cell.length_a   1.000
_cell.length_b   1.000
_cell.length_c   1.000
_cell.angle_alpha   90.00
_cell.angle_beta   90.00
_cell.angle_gamma   90.00
#
_symmetry.space_group_name_H-M   'P 1'
#
loop_
_entity.id
_entity.type
_entity.pdbx_description
1 polymer ?
#
loop_
_entity_poly.entity_id
_entity_poly.type
_entity_poly.pdbx_seq_one_letter_code
_entity_poly.pdbx_strand_id
1 'polypeptide(L)'
;MVVDGLPNGVTGTYSSTVKKYIIEGKPNVTVPYTTVFNYTVTTVGPSGCDEISLSGSITVEPEEDIVLVSAGALTNQTDICLGSAITDIIYDIKGSALTISPTLAASIGLPSGINVSDSKIKQSNTVTITGAATGTYIIGVNGSVVSYTYATGNTTKTIRDALKTAINGDATLSGFVVADDIGTGALSITATVSGTPFGVQVGGTAGATNMSNGITTANVNRIIIGGTVSAGVTSGSYSYTISTTGAAECSVNDSLSGTITIPSATVTLTSAAGTDSQAVCFDTPITNIT
;
A
#
# COMPACT_ATOMS: atom_id res chain seq x y z
N MET A 1 36.04 -14.22 6.96
CA MET A 1 34.95 -13.28 7.27
C MET A 1 33.68 -13.77 6.61
N VAL A 2 32.59 -13.70 7.32
CA VAL A 2 31.26 -14.14 6.88
C VAL A 2 30.32 -12.94 7.08
N VAL A 3 29.37 -12.75 6.19
CA VAL A 3 28.27 -11.78 6.37
C VAL A 3 26.94 -12.53 6.37
N ASP A 4 26.05 -12.12 7.25
CA ASP A 4 24.68 -12.61 7.35
C ASP A 4 23.70 -11.43 7.37
N GLY A 5 22.46 -11.64 6.90
CA GLY A 5 21.39 -10.64 6.94
C GLY A 5 21.35 -9.64 5.76
N LEU A 6 22.18 -9.79 4.73
CA LEU A 6 22.09 -8.95 3.53
C LEU A 6 20.80 -9.21 2.73
N PRO A 7 20.23 -8.19 2.08
CA PRO A 7 19.13 -8.40 1.15
C PRO A 7 19.59 -9.20 -0.08
N ASN A 8 18.67 -9.92 -0.69
CA ASN A 8 18.95 -10.70 -1.89
C ASN A 8 19.49 -9.79 -3.01
N GLY A 9 20.54 -10.25 -3.73
CA GLY A 9 21.26 -9.47 -4.75
C GLY A 9 22.40 -8.60 -4.22
N VAL A 10 22.57 -8.52 -2.88
CA VAL A 10 23.73 -7.88 -2.23
C VAL A 10 24.63 -8.96 -1.65
N THR A 11 25.91 -8.85 -1.88
CA THR A 11 26.92 -9.83 -1.46
C THR A 11 28.06 -9.17 -0.71
N GLY A 12 28.71 -9.91 0.17
CA GLY A 12 29.91 -9.48 0.89
C GLY A 12 31.12 -10.33 0.50
N THR A 13 32.22 -9.68 0.16
CA THR A 13 33.47 -10.35 -0.21
C THR A 13 34.67 -9.75 0.50
N TYR A 14 35.62 -10.57 0.90
CA TYR A 14 36.89 -10.12 1.44
C TYR A 14 37.94 -9.96 0.34
N SER A 15 38.48 -8.78 0.16
CA SER A 15 39.59 -8.51 -0.76
C SER A 15 40.92 -8.63 -0.01
N SER A 16 41.70 -9.64 -0.35
CA SER A 16 43.02 -9.85 0.21
C SER A 16 44.04 -8.81 -0.27
N THR A 17 43.80 -8.21 -1.44
CA THR A 17 44.68 -7.17 -2.05
C THR A 17 44.61 -5.87 -1.26
N VAL A 18 43.39 -5.42 -0.92
CA VAL A 18 43.19 -4.15 -0.17
C VAL A 18 42.90 -4.41 1.32
N LYS A 19 42.87 -5.67 1.74
CA LYS A 19 42.57 -6.11 3.12
C LYS A 19 41.29 -5.49 3.69
N LYS A 20 40.24 -5.43 2.86
CA LYS A 20 38.93 -4.90 3.22
C LYS A 20 37.84 -5.93 2.95
N TYR A 21 36.81 -5.91 3.77
CA TYR A 21 35.55 -6.56 3.46
C TYR A 21 34.67 -5.57 2.68
N ILE A 22 34.20 -5.99 1.53
CA ILE A 22 33.41 -5.15 0.60
C ILE A 22 32.02 -5.75 0.53
N ILE A 23 31.01 -4.93 0.78
CA ILE A 23 29.58 -5.25 0.58
C ILE A 23 29.15 -4.47 -0.66
N GLU A 24 28.68 -5.18 -1.67
CA GLU A 24 28.29 -4.60 -2.95
C GLU A 24 27.16 -5.38 -3.60
N GLY A 25 26.52 -4.79 -4.61
CA GLY A 25 25.46 -5.41 -5.38
C GLY A 25 24.21 -4.51 -5.45
N LYS A 26 23.15 -5.05 -6.05
CA LYS A 26 21.85 -4.38 -6.15
C LYS A 26 20.83 -5.26 -5.45
N PRO A 27 20.07 -4.75 -4.47
CA PRO A 27 18.94 -5.49 -3.94
C PRO A 27 18.00 -5.87 -5.09
N ASN A 28 17.70 -7.16 -5.22
CA ASN A 28 16.75 -7.69 -6.20
C ASN A 28 15.56 -8.36 -5.49
N VAL A 29 15.18 -7.80 -4.38
CA VAL A 29 14.04 -8.22 -3.57
C VAL A 29 12.92 -7.21 -3.73
N THR A 30 11.72 -7.68 -4.11
CA THR A 30 10.52 -6.85 -4.11
C THR A 30 10.03 -6.72 -2.67
N VAL A 31 9.98 -5.50 -2.19
CA VAL A 31 9.47 -5.19 -0.85
C VAL A 31 8.16 -4.41 -0.98
N PRO A 32 7.09 -4.80 -0.29
CA PRO A 32 5.80 -4.10 -0.35
C PRO A 32 5.75 -2.83 0.53
N TYR A 33 6.80 -2.57 1.31
CA TYR A 33 6.99 -1.43 2.21
C TYR A 33 8.48 -1.27 2.46
N THR A 34 8.89 -0.09 2.94
CA THR A 34 10.27 0.16 3.39
C THR A 34 10.75 -0.95 4.33
N THR A 35 11.73 -1.70 3.91
CA THR A 35 12.25 -2.85 4.65
C THR A 35 13.70 -2.64 5.02
N VAL A 36 14.01 -2.80 6.31
CA VAL A 36 15.38 -2.70 6.83
C VAL A 36 15.97 -4.10 6.96
N PHE A 37 17.06 -4.35 6.25
CA PHE A 37 17.88 -5.54 6.36
C PHE A 37 19.06 -5.25 7.27
N ASN A 38 19.04 -5.83 8.48
CA ASN A 38 20.16 -5.74 9.41
C ASN A 38 21.18 -6.83 9.07
N TYR A 39 22.43 -6.47 8.85
CA TYR A 39 23.49 -7.42 8.54
C TYR A 39 24.58 -7.39 9.60
N THR A 40 25.30 -8.50 9.72
CA THR A 40 26.47 -8.63 10.60
C THR A 40 27.61 -9.25 9.82
N VAL A 41 28.78 -8.60 9.88
CA VAL A 41 30.04 -9.13 9.36
C VAL A 41 30.84 -9.68 10.53
N THR A 42 31.21 -10.95 10.47
CA THR A 42 31.98 -11.63 11.52
C THR A 42 33.33 -12.08 10.97
N THR A 43 34.38 -11.83 11.72
CA THR A 43 35.70 -12.40 11.41
C THR A 43 35.71 -13.88 11.72
N VAL A 44 36.32 -14.67 10.85
CA VAL A 44 36.56 -16.11 11.10
C VAL A 44 38.06 -16.24 11.29
N GLY A 45 38.48 -16.48 12.52
CA GLY A 45 39.86 -16.71 12.88
C GLY A 45 40.19 -18.22 13.01
N PRO A 46 41.50 -18.60 13.10
CA PRO A 46 41.88 -19.93 13.50
C PRO A 46 41.39 -20.20 14.94
N SER A 47 41.19 -21.49 15.28
CA SER A 47 40.69 -21.89 16.59
C SER A 47 41.55 -21.28 17.72
N GLY A 48 40.90 -20.53 18.63
CA GLY A 48 41.55 -19.88 19.76
C GLY A 48 41.72 -18.36 19.62
N CYS A 49 41.26 -17.76 18.52
CA CYS A 49 41.15 -16.30 18.38
C CYS A 49 39.71 -15.89 18.58
N ASP A 50 39.49 -14.75 19.25
CA ASP A 50 38.16 -14.18 19.42
C ASP A 50 37.57 -13.73 18.07
N GLU A 51 36.32 -14.04 17.83
CA GLU A 51 35.57 -13.53 16.70
C GLU A 51 35.11 -12.10 17.01
N ILE A 52 35.29 -11.19 16.05
CA ILE A 52 34.83 -9.82 16.15
C ILE A 52 33.72 -9.62 15.10
N SER A 53 32.62 -9.05 15.52
CA SER A 53 31.46 -8.76 14.68
C SER A 53 31.21 -7.26 14.58
N LEU A 54 30.80 -6.81 13.37
CA LEU A 54 30.33 -5.46 13.10
C LEU A 54 28.99 -5.55 12.39
N SER A 55 28.00 -4.84 12.91
CA SER A 55 26.65 -4.81 12.34
C SER A 55 26.38 -3.49 11.62
N GLY A 56 25.49 -3.54 10.64
CA GLY A 56 24.95 -2.40 9.91
C GLY A 56 23.56 -2.69 9.35
N SER A 57 23.00 -1.77 8.60
CA SER A 57 21.70 -1.95 7.96
C SER A 57 21.68 -1.44 6.53
N ILE A 58 20.84 -2.07 5.69
CA ILE A 58 20.49 -1.62 4.35
C ILE A 58 18.98 -1.49 4.31
N THR A 59 18.50 -0.28 3.98
CA THR A 59 17.08 -0.02 3.79
C THR A 59 16.73 -0.17 2.32
N VAL A 60 15.74 -0.99 2.02
CA VAL A 60 15.18 -1.15 0.67
C VAL A 60 13.80 -0.53 0.65
N GLU A 61 13.61 0.45 -0.22
CA GLU A 61 12.33 1.11 -0.42
C GLU A 61 11.48 0.34 -1.45
N PRO A 62 10.14 0.31 -1.29
CA PRO A 62 9.25 -0.28 -2.27
C PRO A 62 9.19 0.55 -3.55
N GLU A 63 8.87 -0.09 -4.67
CA GLU A 63 8.50 0.62 -5.89
C GLU A 63 7.13 1.28 -5.74
N GLU A 64 7.00 2.51 -6.25
CA GLU A 64 5.72 3.19 -6.38
C GLU A 64 4.92 2.55 -7.53
N ASP A 65 3.64 2.26 -7.29
CA ASP A 65 2.79 1.61 -8.28
C ASP A 65 1.33 2.04 -8.05
N ILE A 66 0.63 2.33 -9.14
CA ILE A 66 -0.81 2.62 -9.14
C ILE A 66 -1.52 1.46 -9.82
N VAL A 67 -2.27 0.69 -9.07
CA VAL A 67 -2.99 -0.47 -9.58
C VAL A 67 -4.46 -0.15 -9.75
N LEU A 68 -4.98 -0.24 -10.97
CA LEU A 68 -6.42 -0.19 -11.22
C LEU A 68 -7.08 -1.44 -10.62
N VAL A 69 -8.01 -1.23 -9.70
CA VAL A 69 -8.77 -2.31 -9.02
C VAL A 69 -10.13 -2.53 -9.70
N SER A 70 -10.77 -1.45 -10.13
CA SER A 70 -12.02 -1.53 -10.88
C SER A 70 -11.80 -2.05 -12.31
N ALA A 71 -12.89 -2.41 -13.00
CA ALA A 71 -12.79 -2.87 -14.39
C ALA A 71 -12.16 -1.79 -15.28
N GLY A 72 -11.25 -2.19 -16.19
CA GLY A 72 -10.50 -1.26 -17.06
C GLY A 72 -11.38 -0.33 -17.91
N ALA A 73 -12.55 -0.79 -18.34
CA ALA A 73 -13.49 0.03 -19.08
C ALA A 73 -14.02 1.24 -18.28
N LEU A 74 -13.98 1.18 -16.95
CA LEU A 74 -14.46 2.26 -16.08
C LEU A 74 -13.54 3.49 -16.06
N THR A 75 -12.30 3.37 -16.51
CA THR A 75 -11.39 4.52 -16.64
C THR A 75 -11.83 5.47 -17.75
N ASN A 76 -12.64 5.00 -18.70
CA ASN A 76 -13.15 5.76 -19.83
C ASN A 76 -14.68 5.63 -19.90
N GLN A 77 -15.38 6.38 -19.05
CA GLN A 77 -16.83 6.35 -19.00
C GLN A 77 -17.42 7.34 -19.98
N THR A 78 -18.34 6.87 -20.82
CA THR A 78 -19.06 7.67 -21.82
C THR A 78 -20.53 7.77 -21.47
N ASP A 79 -21.24 8.68 -22.12
CA ASP A 79 -22.70 8.84 -22.03
C ASP A 79 -23.21 9.14 -20.62
N ILE A 80 -22.41 9.83 -19.82
CA ILE A 80 -22.78 10.24 -18.47
C ILE A 80 -23.65 11.49 -18.54
N CYS A 81 -24.93 11.35 -18.19
CA CYS A 81 -25.86 12.45 -18.15
C CYS A 81 -25.59 13.42 -16.98
N LEU A 82 -25.96 14.69 -17.14
CA LEU A 82 -25.99 15.66 -16.05
C LEU A 82 -26.91 15.15 -14.91
N GLY A 83 -26.48 15.27 -13.69
CA GLY A 83 -27.20 14.76 -12.53
C GLY A 83 -27.09 13.25 -12.32
N SER A 84 -26.35 12.51 -13.15
CA SER A 84 -26.11 11.08 -13.00
C SER A 84 -24.79 10.81 -12.29
N ALA A 85 -24.76 9.74 -11.53
CA ALA A 85 -23.53 9.24 -10.91
C ALA A 85 -22.68 8.48 -11.95
N ILE A 86 -21.36 8.62 -11.83
CA ILE A 86 -20.43 7.70 -12.50
C ILE A 86 -20.32 6.39 -11.69
N THR A 87 -19.88 5.33 -12.34
CA THR A 87 -19.44 4.13 -11.63
C THR A 87 -18.07 4.42 -11.02
N ASP A 88 -17.89 4.06 -9.75
CA ASP A 88 -16.64 4.32 -9.03
C ASP A 88 -15.42 3.71 -9.75
N ILE A 89 -14.38 4.52 -9.92
CA ILE A 89 -13.10 4.10 -10.45
C ILE A 89 -12.16 3.97 -9.24
N ILE A 90 -11.60 2.79 -9.04
CA ILE A 90 -10.87 2.43 -7.83
C ILE A 90 -9.42 2.11 -8.18
N TYR A 91 -8.49 2.78 -7.52
CA TYR A 91 -7.07 2.53 -7.63
C TYR A 91 -6.47 2.22 -6.26
N ASP A 92 -5.60 1.22 -6.18
CA ASP A 92 -4.73 0.96 -5.03
C ASP A 92 -3.34 1.54 -5.30
N ILE A 93 -2.83 2.27 -4.32
CA ILE A 93 -1.50 2.87 -4.35
C ILE A 93 -0.57 2.00 -3.52
N LYS A 94 0.54 1.60 -4.11
CA LYS A 94 1.63 0.89 -3.43
C LYS A 94 2.85 1.78 -3.31
N GLY A 95 3.72 1.44 -2.38
CA GLY A 95 4.94 2.20 -2.16
C GLY A 95 4.91 3.13 -0.96
N SER A 96 5.88 4.01 -0.88
CA SER A 96 6.05 4.96 0.23
C SER A 96 5.35 6.31 0.01
N ALA A 97 4.97 6.63 -1.23
CA ALA A 97 4.35 7.89 -1.61
C ALA A 97 2.86 7.94 -1.22
N LEU A 98 2.58 8.25 0.02
CA LEU A 98 1.24 8.18 0.60
C LEU A 98 0.50 9.53 0.67
N THR A 99 0.93 10.54 -0.06
CA THR A 99 0.27 11.85 -0.05
C THR A 99 -0.54 12.10 -1.32
N ILE A 100 -1.68 11.44 -1.43
CA ILE A 100 -2.71 11.89 -2.33
C ILE A 100 -3.64 12.79 -1.53
N SER A 101 -3.57 14.08 -1.81
CA SER A 101 -4.45 15.05 -1.17
C SER A 101 -5.85 14.95 -1.79
N PRO A 102 -6.92 14.91 -0.99
CA PRO A 102 -8.30 14.98 -1.50
C PRO A 102 -8.62 16.30 -2.23
N THR A 103 -7.79 17.32 -2.11
CA THR A 103 -7.86 18.56 -2.93
C THR A 103 -7.50 18.32 -4.40
N LEU A 104 -7.15 17.10 -4.79
CA LEU A 104 -6.70 16.74 -6.13
C LEU A 104 -7.81 16.77 -7.20
N ALA A 105 -9.08 16.62 -6.83
CA ALA A 105 -10.18 16.47 -7.77
C ALA A 105 -10.25 17.60 -8.83
N ALA A 106 -10.09 18.84 -8.41
CA ALA A 106 -10.12 19.99 -9.34
C ALA A 106 -8.83 20.10 -10.16
N SER A 107 -7.68 19.67 -9.64
CA SER A 107 -6.38 19.78 -10.32
C SER A 107 -6.14 18.68 -11.35
N ILE A 108 -6.89 17.57 -11.29
CA ILE A 108 -6.76 16.45 -12.24
C ILE A 108 -7.74 16.49 -13.40
N GLY A 109 -8.55 17.54 -13.54
CA GLY A 109 -9.44 17.72 -14.70
C GLY A 109 -10.80 17.05 -14.62
N LEU A 110 -11.25 16.61 -13.45
CA LEU A 110 -12.58 16.00 -13.26
C LEU A 110 -13.70 17.03 -13.40
N PRO A 111 -14.87 16.63 -13.95
CA PRO A 111 -16.04 17.50 -14.01
C PRO A 111 -16.60 17.79 -12.60
N SER A 112 -17.20 18.94 -12.41
CA SER A 112 -17.83 19.31 -11.14
C SER A 112 -18.83 18.26 -10.65
N GLY A 113 -18.79 17.94 -9.37
CA GLY A 113 -19.61 16.92 -8.73
C GLY A 113 -18.95 15.53 -8.67
N ILE A 114 -17.89 15.31 -9.46
CA ILE A 114 -17.04 14.13 -9.31
C ILE A 114 -15.91 14.47 -8.35
N ASN A 115 -15.69 13.58 -7.39
CA ASN A 115 -14.73 13.77 -6.30
C ASN A 115 -13.71 12.65 -6.26
N VAL A 116 -12.57 12.94 -5.66
CA VAL A 116 -11.57 11.95 -5.26
C VAL A 116 -11.69 11.78 -3.75
N SER A 117 -11.88 10.56 -3.31
CA SER A 117 -11.84 10.18 -1.91
C SER A 117 -10.77 9.13 -1.67
N ASP A 118 -10.26 9.05 -0.45
CA ASP A 118 -9.34 7.99 -0.04
C ASP A 118 -10.06 6.97 0.86
N SER A 119 -9.64 5.73 0.73
CA SER A 119 -10.04 4.64 1.60
C SER A 119 -8.79 3.85 1.98
N LYS A 120 -8.46 3.86 3.27
CA LYS A 120 -7.24 3.24 3.78
C LYS A 120 -7.59 2.06 4.67
N ILE A 121 -6.92 0.92 4.45
CA ILE A 121 -7.08 -0.29 5.25
C ILE A 121 -5.82 -0.47 6.09
N LYS A 122 -5.99 -0.73 7.38
CA LYS A 122 -4.89 -1.05 8.29
C LYS A 122 -4.31 -2.41 7.94
N GLN A 123 -2.99 -2.49 7.86
CA GLN A 123 -2.32 -3.78 7.79
C GLN A 123 -2.53 -4.55 9.09
N SER A 124 -2.73 -5.85 8.99
CA SER A 124 -2.70 -6.78 10.09
C SER A 124 -1.84 -7.99 9.74
N ASN A 125 -0.96 -8.38 10.65
CA ASN A 125 -0.16 -9.59 10.57
C ASN A 125 -0.60 -10.54 11.69
N THR A 126 -0.62 -11.83 11.39
CA THR A 126 -0.78 -12.87 12.41
C THR A 126 0.59 -13.46 12.74
N VAL A 127 0.92 -13.51 14.02
CA VAL A 127 2.04 -14.29 14.53
C VAL A 127 1.48 -15.49 15.27
N THR A 128 1.87 -16.68 14.85
CA THR A 128 1.44 -17.95 15.47
C THR A 128 2.60 -18.60 16.18
N ILE A 129 2.40 -18.95 17.45
CA ILE A 129 3.34 -19.68 18.26
C ILE A 129 2.89 -21.16 18.26
N THR A 130 3.64 -22.00 17.56
CA THR A 130 3.31 -23.40 17.32
C THR A 130 3.82 -24.34 18.39
N GLY A 131 4.78 -23.89 19.18
CA GLY A 131 5.38 -24.70 20.26
C GLY A 131 5.98 -23.85 21.37
N ALA A 132 6.09 -24.45 22.56
CA ALA A 132 6.74 -23.86 23.71
C ALA A 132 8.03 -24.68 23.99
N ALA A 133 9.17 -24.12 23.68
CA ALA A 133 10.49 -24.72 23.83
C ALA A 133 11.45 -23.80 24.59
N THR A 134 12.45 -24.35 25.23
CA THR A 134 13.49 -23.57 25.94
C THR A 134 14.24 -22.68 24.95
N GLY A 135 14.41 -21.41 25.31
CA GLY A 135 15.11 -20.43 24.50
C GLY A 135 14.36 -19.09 24.43
N THR A 136 14.77 -18.25 23.52
CA THR A 136 14.18 -16.92 23.32
C THR A 136 13.19 -16.91 22.15
N TYR A 137 12.14 -16.13 22.28
CA TYR A 137 11.15 -15.80 21.26
C TYR A 137 11.25 -14.31 20.98
N ILE A 138 11.45 -13.94 19.73
CA ILE A 138 11.68 -12.56 19.30
C ILE A 138 10.66 -12.19 18.24
N ILE A 139 10.02 -11.01 18.38
CA ILE A 139 9.24 -10.36 17.34
C ILE A 139 9.89 -9.03 17.02
N GLY A 140 10.22 -8.83 15.75
CA GLY A 140 10.67 -7.55 15.19
C GLY A 140 9.56 -6.91 14.38
N VAL A 141 9.38 -5.59 14.52
CA VAL A 141 8.50 -4.78 13.70
C VAL A 141 9.28 -3.56 13.22
N ASN A 142 9.46 -3.43 11.91
CA ASN A 142 10.24 -2.35 11.30
C ASN A 142 11.64 -2.15 11.95
N GLY A 143 12.31 -3.24 12.32
CA GLY A 143 13.63 -3.20 12.94
C GLY A 143 13.65 -3.02 14.47
N SER A 144 12.57 -2.58 15.09
CA SER A 144 12.42 -2.61 16.56
C SER A 144 12.03 -4.01 17.03
N VAL A 145 12.63 -4.47 18.11
CA VAL A 145 12.47 -5.87 18.55
C VAL A 145 12.02 -5.96 19.99
N VAL A 146 11.13 -6.91 20.26
CA VAL A 146 10.78 -7.36 21.60
C VAL A 146 11.12 -8.84 21.74
N SER A 147 11.42 -9.26 22.97
CA SER A 147 11.78 -10.64 23.24
C SER A 147 11.13 -11.17 24.50
N TYR A 148 10.96 -12.49 24.54
CA TYR A 148 10.56 -13.25 25.72
C TYR A 148 11.44 -14.48 25.86
N THR A 149 11.93 -14.73 27.05
CA THR A 149 12.71 -15.96 27.37
C THR A 149 11.80 -16.98 28.04
N TYR A 150 11.77 -18.18 27.46
CA TYR A 150 10.99 -19.30 27.99
C TYR A 150 11.41 -19.65 29.42
N ALA A 151 10.44 -19.85 30.28
CA ALA A 151 10.61 -20.47 31.60
C ALA A 151 9.89 -21.82 31.62
N THR A 152 10.42 -22.76 32.38
CA THR A 152 9.84 -24.11 32.54
C THR A 152 8.36 -24.03 32.95
N GLY A 153 7.50 -24.74 32.23
CA GLY A 153 6.07 -24.74 32.46
C GLY A 153 5.30 -23.68 31.63
N ASN A 154 5.99 -22.84 30.84
CA ASN A 154 5.32 -21.96 29.92
C ASN A 154 4.55 -22.72 28.82
N THR A 155 3.47 -22.14 28.38
CA THR A 155 2.63 -22.59 27.26
C THR A 155 2.75 -21.64 26.10
N THR A 156 2.26 -22.00 24.92
CA THR A 156 2.15 -21.08 23.77
C THR A 156 1.35 -19.84 24.15
N LYS A 157 0.33 -20.00 24.99
CA LYS A 157 -0.46 -18.88 25.52
C LYS A 157 0.38 -17.92 26.36
N THR A 158 1.21 -18.45 27.27
CA THR A 158 2.07 -17.63 28.13
C THR A 158 3.07 -16.83 27.31
N ILE A 159 3.69 -17.46 26.29
CA ILE A 159 4.65 -16.81 25.39
C ILE A 159 3.94 -15.70 24.59
N ARG A 160 2.77 -16.00 24.04
CA ARG A 160 1.94 -15.03 23.31
C ARG A 160 1.61 -13.81 24.18
N ASP A 161 1.09 -14.02 25.38
CA ASP A 161 0.67 -12.95 26.29
C ASP A 161 1.85 -12.06 26.69
N ALA A 162 3.02 -12.65 26.91
CA ALA A 162 4.24 -11.93 27.22
C ALA A 162 4.71 -11.07 26.03
N LEU A 163 4.73 -11.63 24.81
CA LEU A 163 5.10 -10.91 23.61
C LEU A 163 4.09 -9.78 23.28
N LYS A 164 2.79 -10.05 23.42
CA LYS A 164 1.75 -9.03 23.29
C LYS A 164 1.99 -7.87 24.27
N THR A 165 2.24 -8.18 25.53
CA THR A 165 2.50 -7.17 26.55
C THR A 165 3.77 -6.37 26.22
N ALA A 166 4.81 -7.04 25.75
CA ALA A 166 6.06 -6.39 25.37
C ALA A 166 5.87 -5.44 24.15
N ILE A 167 5.14 -5.86 23.12
CA ILE A 167 4.84 -5.00 21.96
C ILE A 167 4.06 -3.75 22.39
N ASN A 168 2.97 -3.93 23.12
CA ASN A 168 2.10 -2.83 23.54
C ASN A 168 2.73 -1.92 24.58
N GLY A 169 3.71 -2.41 25.35
CA GLY A 169 4.46 -1.66 26.34
C GLY A 169 5.72 -0.97 25.80
N ASP A 170 6.17 -1.32 24.60
CA ASP A 170 7.32 -0.70 23.98
C ASP A 170 6.94 0.68 23.41
N ALA A 171 7.62 1.74 23.83
CA ALA A 171 7.29 3.12 23.47
C ALA A 171 7.43 3.40 21.96
N THR A 172 8.31 2.68 21.28
CA THR A 172 8.50 2.80 19.83
C THR A 172 7.43 2.02 19.08
N LEU A 173 7.22 0.74 19.44
CA LEU A 173 6.29 -0.13 18.74
C LEU A 173 4.83 0.29 18.92
N SER A 174 4.43 0.71 20.10
CA SER A 174 3.05 1.15 20.39
C SER A 174 2.61 2.38 19.58
N GLY A 175 3.55 3.15 19.04
CA GLY A 175 3.28 4.23 18.08
C GLY A 175 2.91 3.73 16.67
N PHE A 176 3.35 2.54 16.27
CA PHE A 176 3.11 2.01 14.92
C PHE A 176 2.04 0.93 14.90
N VAL A 177 2.03 0.03 15.91
CA VAL A 177 1.20 -1.16 15.92
C VAL A 177 0.57 -1.39 17.28
N VAL A 178 -0.51 -2.15 17.28
CA VAL A 178 -1.11 -2.74 18.46
C VAL A 178 -1.15 -4.26 18.31
N ALA A 179 -0.82 -4.98 19.37
CA ALA A 179 -0.89 -6.44 19.41
C ALA A 179 -2.12 -6.88 20.21
N ASP A 180 -2.92 -7.79 19.63
CA ASP A 180 -4.10 -8.37 20.24
C ASP A 180 -4.12 -9.89 20.20
N ASP A 181 -4.85 -10.47 21.15
CA ASP A 181 -5.08 -11.90 21.25
C ASP A 181 -6.15 -12.33 20.23
N ILE A 182 -5.80 -13.31 19.38
CA ILE A 182 -6.73 -13.88 18.39
C ILE A 182 -6.92 -15.39 18.57
N GLY A 183 -6.48 -15.93 19.69
CA GLY A 183 -6.65 -17.35 20.02
C GLY A 183 -5.46 -17.98 20.72
N THR A 184 -5.54 -19.29 20.99
CA THR A 184 -4.49 -20.02 21.66
C THR A 184 -3.20 -20.01 20.83
N GLY A 185 -2.16 -19.37 21.33
CA GLY A 185 -0.85 -19.30 20.68
C GLY A 185 -0.77 -18.36 19.47
N ALA A 186 -1.80 -17.57 19.19
CA ALA A 186 -1.76 -16.60 18.10
C ALA A 186 -2.05 -15.18 18.58
N LEU A 187 -1.36 -14.21 17.99
CA LEU A 187 -1.61 -12.79 18.18
C LEU A 187 -1.71 -12.08 16.83
N SER A 188 -2.57 -11.08 16.74
CA SER A 188 -2.56 -10.13 15.63
C SER A 188 -1.67 -8.94 15.98
N ILE A 189 -0.95 -8.44 14.99
CA ILE A 189 -0.22 -7.18 15.06
C ILE A 189 -0.84 -6.28 13.99
N THR A 190 -1.50 -5.21 14.40
CA THR A 190 -2.26 -4.33 13.51
C THR A 190 -1.72 -2.91 13.56
N ALA A 191 -1.60 -2.26 12.41
CA ALA A 191 -1.17 -0.87 12.31
C ALA A 191 -2.09 0.06 13.14
N THR A 192 -1.52 1.02 13.84
CA THR A 192 -2.29 2.06 14.55
C THR A 192 -2.95 3.02 13.58
N VAL A 193 -2.28 3.30 12.46
CA VAL A 193 -2.74 4.22 11.41
C VAL A 193 -3.03 3.44 10.12
N SER A 194 -4.16 3.73 9.48
CA SER A 194 -4.51 3.15 8.17
C SER A 194 -3.58 3.66 7.08
N GLY A 195 -3.28 2.82 6.10
CA GLY A 195 -2.39 3.17 4.99
C GLY A 195 -0.90 3.13 5.35
N THR A 196 -0.54 2.68 6.56
CA THR A 196 0.86 2.59 7.01
C THR A 196 1.30 1.12 7.00
N PRO A 197 2.11 0.71 6.03
CA PRO A 197 2.65 -0.65 5.97
C PRO A 197 3.74 -0.86 7.02
N PHE A 198 3.88 -2.10 7.47
CA PHE A 198 4.96 -2.49 8.38
C PHE A 198 5.40 -3.94 8.14
N GLY A 199 6.66 -4.23 8.48
CA GLY A 199 7.22 -5.57 8.42
C GLY A 199 7.21 -6.25 9.79
N VAL A 200 6.88 -7.53 9.82
CA VAL A 200 7.00 -8.38 11.00
C VAL A 200 8.02 -9.48 10.72
N GLN A 201 8.92 -9.67 11.64
CA GLN A 201 9.88 -10.77 11.65
C GLN A 201 9.74 -11.55 12.94
N VAL A 202 9.94 -12.86 12.87
CA VAL A 202 9.97 -13.74 14.03
C VAL A 202 11.33 -14.42 14.10
N GLY A 203 11.86 -14.62 15.32
CA GLY A 203 13.18 -15.18 15.53
C GLY A 203 13.44 -15.55 16.96
N GLY A 204 14.73 -15.69 17.29
CA GLY A 204 15.20 -16.16 18.60
C GLY A 204 15.55 -17.65 18.60
N THR A 205 16.28 -18.11 19.62
CA THR A 205 16.79 -19.50 19.67
C THR A 205 15.69 -20.56 19.69
N ALA A 206 14.50 -20.24 20.19
CA ALA A 206 13.32 -21.10 20.14
C ALA A 206 12.28 -20.59 19.15
N GLY A 207 12.15 -19.28 19.01
CA GLY A 207 11.14 -18.64 18.13
C GLY A 207 11.34 -18.93 16.66
N ALA A 208 12.56 -19.03 16.18
CA ALA A 208 12.85 -19.32 14.76
C ALA A 208 12.22 -20.63 14.24
N THR A 209 12.01 -21.61 15.12
CA THR A 209 11.39 -22.90 14.77
C THR A 209 9.95 -23.04 15.27
N ASN A 210 9.56 -22.27 16.28
CA ASN A 210 8.27 -22.38 16.97
C ASN A 210 7.38 -21.16 16.78
N MET A 211 7.71 -20.26 15.87
CA MET A 211 6.84 -19.16 15.45
C MET A 211 6.79 -19.06 13.94
N SER A 212 5.67 -18.61 13.46
CA SER A 212 5.47 -18.17 12.07
C SER A 212 4.71 -16.85 12.04
N ASN A 213 4.88 -16.08 10.98
CA ASN A 213 4.15 -14.86 10.76
C ASN A 213 3.67 -14.77 9.31
N GLY A 214 2.60 -14.02 9.09
CA GLY A 214 2.08 -13.72 7.76
C GLY A 214 1.14 -12.54 7.78
N ILE A 215 1.04 -11.85 6.65
CA ILE A 215 0.08 -10.76 6.47
C ILE A 215 -1.31 -11.37 6.37
N THR A 216 -2.20 -11.01 7.28
CA THR A 216 -3.61 -11.44 7.29
C THR A 216 -4.48 -10.44 6.53
N THR A 217 -4.20 -9.14 6.70
CA THR A 217 -4.83 -8.06 5.94
C THR A 217 -3.72 -7.18 5.41
N ALA A 218 -3.66 -7.03 4.09
CA ALA A 218 -2.69 -6.17 3.46
C ALA A 218 -2.98 -4.70 3.78
N ASN A 219 -1.92 -3.90 3.91
CA ASN A 219 -2.08 -2.46 3.87
C ASN A 219 -2.65 -2.06 2.51
N VAL A 220 -3.70 -1.23 2.53
CA VAL A 220 -4.26 -0.67 1.31
C VAL A 220 -4.36 0.83 1.48
N ASN A 221 -3.82 1.55 0.52
CA ASN A 221 -4.03 2.97 0.33
C ASN A 221 -4.80 3.12 -0.99
N ARG A 222 -6.10 3.35 -0.89
CA ARG A 222 -7.03 3.30 -2.03
C ARG A 222 -7.57 4.68 -2.35
N ILE A 223 -7.65 4.99 -3.64
CA ILE A 223 -8.34 6.16 -4.17
C ILE A 223 -9.60 5.70 -4.87
N ILE A 224 -10.66 6.44 -4.65
CA ILE A 224 -11.95 6.26 -5.32
C ILE A 224 -12.30 7.56 -6.02
N ILE A 225 -12.46 7.50 -7.34
CA ILE A 225 -13.05 8.58 -8.14
C ILE A 225 -14.52 8.22 -8.32
N GLY A 226 -15.41 9.04 -7.78
CA GLY A 226 -16.84 8.79 -7.82
C GLY A 226 -17.64 10.05 -7.58
N GLY A 227 -18.95 9.94 -7.67
CA GLY A 227 -19.86 11.06 -7.44
C GLY A 227 -20.86 11.26 -8.56
N THR A 228 -21.59 12.39 -8.49
CA THR A 228 -22.66 12.74 -9.42
C THR A 228 -22.29 14.00 -10.19
N VAL A 229 -22.32 13.94 -11.50
CA VAL A 229 -22.01 15.10 -12.36
C VAL A 229 -22.99 16.23 -12.09
N SER A 230 -22.50 17.42 -11.76
CA SER A 230 -23.34 18.58 -11.47
C SER A 230 -24.13 19.04 -12.69
N ALA A 231 -25.34 19.55 -12.48
CA ALA A 231 -26.24 20.00 -13.55
C ALA A 231 -25.69 21.16 -14.42
N GLY A 232 -24.71 21.93 -13.90
CA GLY A 232 -24.10 23.05 -14.62
C GLY A 232 -22.81 22.69 -15.38
N VAL A 233 -22.46 21.43 -15.49
CA VAL A 233 -21.26 21.01 -16.21
C VAL A 233 -21.48 21.07 -17.71
N THR A 234 -20.50 21.60 -18.43
CA THR A 234 -20.55 21.66 -19.91
C THR A 234 -20.36 20.27 -20.50
N SER A 235 -21.07 19.97 -21.59
CA SER A 235 -20.79 18.74 -22.35
C SER A 235 -19.37 18.75 -22.90
N GLY A 236 -18.72 17.58 -22.89
CA GLY A 236 -17.34 17.43 -23.34
C GLY A 236 -16.66 16.24 -22.74
N SER A 237 -15.39 16.07 -23.05
CA SER A 237 -14.53 15.01 -22.53
C SER A 237 -13.59 15.58 -21.47
N TYR A 238 -13.63 15.02 -20.27
CA TYR A 238 -12.85 15.41 -19.11
C TYR A 238 -11.79 14.36 -18.87
N SER A 239 -10.56 14.67 -19.24
CA SER A 239 -9.41 13.78 -18.98
C SER A 239 -8.83 14.06 -17.60
N TYR A 240 -8.52 13.02 -16.87
CA TYR A 240 -7.88 13.10 -15.56
C TYR A 240 -6.59 12.26 -15.53
N THR A 241 -5.68 12.61 -14.65
CA THR A 241 -4.46 11.86 -14.40
C THR A 241 -4.23 11.78 -12.89
N ILE A 242 -3.98 10.57 -12.40
CA ILE A 242 -3.52 10.30 -11.03
C ILE A 242 -2.04 9.98 -11.12
N SER A 243 -1.24 10.59 -10.26
CA SER A 243 0.19 10.30 -10.17
C SER A 243 0.63 10.19 -8.71
N THR A 244 1.60 9.33 -8.45
CA THR A 244 2.31 9.28 -7.18
C THR A 244 3.30 10.44 -7.11
N THR A 245 3.46 11.02 -5.92
CA THR A 245 4.43 12.08 -5.68
C THR A 245 5.13 11.83 -4.36
N GLY A 246 6.40 12.20 -4.26
CA GLY A 246 7.18 12.07 -3.04
C GLY A 246 7.80 10.69 -2.87
N ALA A 247 7.99 9.97 -3.97
CA ALA A 247 8.80 8.77 -3.98
C ALA A 247 10.15 9.03 -3.31
N ALA A 248 10.61 8.09 -2.49
CA ALA A 248 11.98 8.07 -2.00
C ALA A 248 12.96 8.15 -3.20
N GLU A 249 14.20 8.58 -2.96
CA GLU A 249 15.21 8.81 -4.01
C GLU A 249 15.40 7.66 -5.02
N CYS A 250 14.82 6.49 -4.74
CA CYS A 250 15.00 5.25 -5.49
C CYS A 250 13.79 4.86 -6.35
N SER A 251 12.64 5.51 -6.25
CA SER A 251 11.45 5.10 -6.98
C SER A 251 11.02 6.13 -8.03
N VAL A 252 10.55 5.61 -9.15
CA VAL A 252 9.97 6.43 -10.23
C VAL A 252 8.50 6.66 -9.89
N ASN A 253 8.04 7.92 -9.99
CA ASN A 253 6.61 8.20 -9.86
C ASN A 253 5.83 7.47 -10.96
N ASP A 254 4.72 6.87 -10.58
CA ASP A 254 3.80 6.22 -11.50
C ASP A 254 2.60 7.13 -11.79
N SER A 255 1.92 6.92 -12.93
CA SER A 255 0.75 7.68 -13.30
C SER A 255 -0.23 6.88 -14.16
N LEU A 256 -1.51 7.02 -13.89
CA LEU A 256 -2.60 6.47 -14.68
C LEU A 256 -3.60 7.57 -15.06
N SER A 257 -4.15 7.48 -16.27
CA SER A 257 -5.08 8.45 -16.80
C SER A 257 -6.40 7.80 -17.22
N GLY A 258 -7.45 8.61 -17.28
CA GLY A 258 -8.74 8.20 -17.80
C GLY A 258 -9.57 9.39 -18.27
N THR A 259 -10.80 9.10 -18.71
CA THR A 259 -11.69 10.09 -19.31
C THR A 259 -13.14 9.90 -18.86
N ILE A 260 -13.84 10.99 -18.60
CA ILE A 260 -15.28 11.00 -18.36
C ILE A 260 -15.90 11.88 -19.44
N THR A 261 -16.80 11.32 -20.27
CA THR A 261 -17.43 12.04 -21.36
C THR A 261 -18.89 12.30 -21.05
N ILE A 262 -19.25 13.57 -21.11
CA ILE A 262 -20.61 14.07 -20.92
C ILE A 262 -21.14 14.47 -22.31
N PRO A 263 -22.13 13.74 -22.86
CA PRO A 263 -22.65 14.01 -24.19
C PRO A 263 -23.39 15.34 -24.22
N SER A 264 -23.38 15.99 -25.37
CA SER A 264 -24.28 17.12 -25.65
C SER A 264 -25.64 16.58 -26.08
N ALA A 265 -26.68 17.06 -25.44
CA ALA A 265 -28.02 16.86 -26.00
C ALA A 265 -28.17 17.69 -27.24
N THR A 266 -28.53 17.08 -28.35
CA THR A 266 -28.87 17.79 -29.59
C THR A 266 -30.33 17.49 -29.92
N VAL A 267 -31.05 18.56 -30.23
CA VAL A 267 -32.39 18.46 -30.85
C VAL A 267 -32.24 18.87 -32.29
N THR A 268 -32.61 17.99 -33.17
CA THR A 268 -32.53 18.24 -34.61
C THR A 268 -33.93 18.24 -35.19
N LEU A 269 -34.29 19.32 -35.89
CA LEU A 269 -35.52 19.35 -36.67
C LEU A 269 -35.38 18.36 -37.83
N THR A 270 -36.23 17.33 -37.84
CA THR A 270 -36.26 16.32 -38.90
C THR A 270 -37.37 16.53 -39.92
N SER A 271 -38.35 17.39 -39.59
CA SER A 271 -39.35 17.85 -40.53
C SER A 271 -38.78 18.90 -41.47
N ALA A 272 -39.53 19.28 -42.52
CA ALA A 272 -39.10 20.27 -43.51
C ALA A 272 -38.75 21.62 -42.87
N ALA A 273 -37.76 22.32 -43.43
CA ALA A 273 -37.33 23.62 -42.93
C ALA A 273 -38.54 24.61 -42.86
N GLY A 274 -38.64 25.33 -41.74
CA GLY A 274 -39.72 26.29 -41.49
C GLY A 274 -40.95 25.69 -40.80
N THR A 275 -40.99 24.37 -40.55
CA THR A 275 -42.11 23.77 -39.81
C THR A 275 -42.10 24.14 -38.32
N ASP A 276 -40.99 24.58 -37.78
CA ASP A 276 -40.79 25.08 -36.41
C ASP A 276 -41.35 26.53 -36.23
N SER A 277 -41.74 27.18 -37.33
CA SER A 277 -42.31 28.53 -37.32
C SER A 277 -43.44 28.60 -38.33
N GLN A 278 -44.67 28.30 -37.95
CA GLN A 278 -45.85 28.25 -38.83
C GLN A 278 -46.85 29.36 -38.50
N ALA A 279 -47.32 30.06 -39.54
CA ALA A 279 -48.48 30.90 -39.44
C ALA A 279 -49.67 30.16 -40.04
N VAL A 280 -50.69 29.89 -39.26
CA VAL A 280 -51.89 29.15 -39.66
C VAL A 280 -53.14 29.92 -39.35
N CYS A 281 -54.19 29.78 -40.19
CA CYS A 281 -55.48 30.37 -39.94
C CYS A 281 -56.23 29.60 -38.82
N PHE A 282 -57.22 30.28 -38.23
CA PHE A 282 -58.10 29.67 -37.26
C PHE A 282 -58.72 28.38 -37.86
N ASP A 283 -58.75 27.32 -37.07
CA ASP A 283 -59.27 26.02 -37.45
C ASP A 283 -58.49 25.26 -38.55
N THR A 284 -57.25 25.66 -38.81
CA THR A 284 -56.40 25.00 -39.79
C THR A 284 -55.33 24.16 -39.04
N PRO A 285 -55.11 22.90 -39.42
CA PRO A 285 -54.08 22.06 -38.74
C PRO A 285 -52.69 22.59 -39.08
N ILE A 286 -51.80 22.52 -38.08
CA ILE A 286 -50.38 22.76 -38.28
C ILE A 286 -49.70 21.57 -39.00
N THR A 287 -48.64 21.84 -39.72
CA THR A 287 -47.75 20.79 -40.22
C THR A 287 -46.96 20.20 -39.06
N ASN A 288 -46.86 18.88 -38.99
CA ASN A 288 -46.15 18.20 -37.91
C ASN A 288 -44.70 18.69 -37.82
N ILE A 289 -44.29 18.97 -36.58
CA ILE A 289 -42.92 19.33 -36.22
C ILE A 289 -42.31 18.09 -35.62
N THR A 290 -41.25 17.56 -36.18
CA THR A 290 -40.55 16.35 -35.69
C THR A 290 -39.08 16.57 -35.61
#